data_391a95356b441a9c8c4e302aca2c0594
#
_entry.id   391a95356b441a9c8c4e302aca2c0594
#
_cell.length_a   1.000
_cell.length_b   1.000
_cell.length_c   1.000
_cell.angle_alpha   90.00
_cell.angle_beta   90.00
_cell.angle_gamma   90.00
#
_symmetry.space_group_name_H-M   'P 1'
#
loop_
_entity.id
_entity.type
_entity.pdbx_description
1 polymer ?
#
loop_
_entity_poly.entity_id
_entity_poly.type
_entity_poly.pdbx_seq_one_letter_code
_entity_poly.pdbx_strand_id
1 'polypeptide(L)'
;MQCLAFASRIHPQETNVRSLIQLLMRGSMAALVASNVACAQVPAANTKPNIVIVATGGTIAGAGATSANSATYQAAKVPVDKLIAGIPELNNVANVRGEQAFQIASESFTNEKLLQLGKRVSALVKDPGVDGVVITHGTDTLEETSFFLNLVVHTDKPIVVVGSMRPGTAMSADGMLNLYNAVVLAGAKSARGKGVLVAMNDDILTGRDAAKRTNIKTNAFASGWGALGMVVEGQAYWFRAPVKRHTMKSEFDIDTLTSLPEVVIVYGSGNMTPEL
;
A
#
# COMPACT_ATOMS: atom_id res chain seq x y z
N MET A 1 25.44 -62.61 -11.28
CA MET A 1 25.93 -63.75 -10.44
C MET A 1 25.26 -63.62 -9.09
N GLN A 2 24.41 -64.61 -8.84
CA GLN A 2 23.97 -65.24 -7.60
C GLN A 2 23.63 -64.39 -6.41
N CYS A 3 22.33 -64.23 -6.11
CA CYS A 3 21.46 -65.17 -5.34
C CYS A 3 22.02 -65.57 -4.02
N LEU A 4 21.34 -65.23 -2.94
CA LEU A 4 20.92 -66.20 -1.95
C LEU A 4 19.85 -65.64 -1.02
N ALA A 5 18.68 -66.29 -1.05
CA ALA A 5 17.56 -66.13 -0.17
C ALA A 5 17.82 -66.78 1.19
N PHE A 6 17.32 -66.16 2.25
CA PHE A 6 17.13 -66.88 3.52
C PHE A 6 15.69 -66.60 4.00
N ALA A 7 14.85 -67.62 3.83
CA ALA A 7 13.53 -67.68 4.45
C ALA A 7 13.67 -68.39 5.78
N SER A 8 13.30 -67.79 6.87
CA SER A 8 13.02 -68.49 8.13
C SER A 8 11.58 -68.29 8.54
N ARG A 9 10.87 -69.40 8.64
CA ARG A 9 9.47 -69.53 9.09
C ARG A 9 9.36 -69.13 10.55
N ILE A 10 8.45 -68.25 10.90
CA ILE A 10 7.94 -68.11 12.26
C ILE A 10 6.42 -68.35 12.19
N HIS A 11 5.96 -69.33 12.94
CA HIS A 11 4.55 -69.67 13.13
C HIS A 11 3.85 -68.57 13.90
N PRO A 12 2.64 -68.15 13.51
CA PRO A 12 1.82 -67.24 14.31
C PRO A 12 1.01 -68.02 15.34
N GLN A 13 1.20 -67.68 16.61
CA GLN A 13 0.25 -68.09 17.66
C GLN A 13 -0.97 -67.14 17.53
N GLU A 14 -2.11 -67.74 17.23
CA GLU A 14 -3.41 -67.09 17.27
C GLU A 14 -3.80 -66.81 18.72
N THR A 15 -3.56 -65.57 19.19
CA THR A 15 -4.15 -65.06 20.41
C THR A 15 -5.43 -64.30 20.06
N ASN A 16 -6.48 -64.70 20.74
CA ASN A 16 -7.90 -64.34 20.57
C ASN A 16 -8.17 -62.83 20.65
N VAL A 17 -7.98 -62.13 19.56
CA VAL A 17 -8.20 -60.67 19.45
C VAL A 17 -9.71 -60.28 19.38
N ARG A 18 -10.59 -61.28 19.10
CA ARG A 18 -12.04 -61.06 18.99
C ARG A 18 -12.73 -60.73 20.31
N SER A 19 -12.17 -61.14 21.46
CA SER A 19 -12.77 -60.88 22.78
C SER A 19 -12.48 -59.47 23.31
N LEU A 20 -11.34 -58.85 22.89
CA LEU A 20 -10.94 -57.52 23.33
C LEU A 20 -11.68 -56.39 22.57
N ILE A 21 -12.04 -56.65 21.32
CA ILE A 21 -12.74 -55.70 20.48
C ILE A 21 -14.23 -55.57 20.88
N GLN A 22 -14.85 -56.65 21.37
CA GLN A 22 -16.25 -56.56 21.82
C GLN A 22 -16.43 -55.87 23.19
N LEU A 23 -15.39 -55.84 24.03
CA LEU A 23 -15.44 -55.12 25.30
C LEU A 23 -15.22 -53.63 25.16
N LEU A 24 -14.45 -53.22 24.14
CA LEU A 24 -14.19 -51.79 23.82
C LEU A 24 -15.35 -51.12 23.07
N MET A 25 -16.19 -51.87 22.36
CA MET A 25 -17.32 -51.29 21.62
C MET A 25 -18.58 -51.07 22.50
N ARG A 26 -18.68 -51.59 23.71
CA ARG A 26 -19.82 -51.36 24.62
C ARG A 26 -19.66 -50.21 25.59
N GLY A 27 -18.44 -49.63 25.68
CA GLY A 27 -18.13 -48.50 26.57
C GLY A 27 -18.17 -47.11 25.92
N SER A 28 -18.25 -47.01 24.59
CA SER A 28 -18.05 -45.74 23.89
C SER A 28 -19.29 -45.10 23.27
N MET A 29 -20.51 -45.63 23.59
CA MET A 29 -21.74 -45.09 23.01
C MET A 29 -22.53 -44.20 23.95
N ALA A 30 -21.99 -43.82 25.10
CA ALA A 30 -22.68 -42.95 26.09
C ALA A 30 -21.98 -41.58 26.31
N ALA A 31 -20.93 -41.23 25.59
CA ALA A 31 -20.16 -40.00 25.81
C ALA A 31 -20.03 -39.07 24.60
N LEU A 32 -20.85 -39.20 23.56
CA LEU A 32 -20.82 -38.33 22.37
C LEU A 32 -22.14 -37.53 22.19
N VAL A 33 -22.75 -37.11 23.28
CA VAL A 33 -23.81 -36.09 23.24
C VAL A 33 -23.39 -34.98 24.20
N ALA A 34 -22.35 -34.28 23.87
CA ALA A 34 -22.07 -33.00 24.51
C ALA A 34 -21.24 -32.14 23.56
N SER A 35 -21.79 -31.00 23.24
CA SER A 35 -21.06 -29.81 22.77
C SER A 35 -20.77 -29.69 21.28
N ASN A 36 -21.78 -29.81 20.42
CA ASN A 36 -21.85 -28.88 19.31
C ASN A 36 -22.37 -27.53 19.85
N VAL A 37 -21.56 -26.83 20.65
CA VAL A 37 -21.62 -25.40 20.70
C VAL A 37 -21.12 -24.97 19.34
N ALA A 38 -22.03 -24.90 18.36
CA ALA A 38 -21.81 -24.12 17.17
C ALA A 38 -21.52 -22.71 17.66
N CYS A 39 -20.24 -22.37 17.79
CA CYS A 39 -19.80 -21.01 17.77
C CYS A 39 -20.31 -20.50 16.42
N ALA A 40 -21.51 -19.95 16.42
CA ALA A 40 -22.01 -19.19 15.29
C ALA A 40 -20.97 -18.09 15.10
N GLN A 41 -20.04 -18.30 14.18
CA GLN A 41 -19.23 -17.23 13.63
C GLN A 41 -20.24 -16.28 13.04
N VAL A 42 -20.57 -15.24 13.81
CA VAL A 42 -21.23 -14.05 13.28
C VAL A 42 -20.33 -13.68 12.11
N PRO A 43 -20.82 -13.71 10.87
CA PRO A 43 -20.02 -13.26 9.75
C PRO A 43 -19.57 -11.87 10.15
N ALA A 44 -18.25 -11.64 10.27
CA ALA A 44 -17.73 -10.31 10.50
C ALA A 44 -18.36 -9.46 9.40
N ALA A 45 -19.22 -8.53 9.79
CA ALA A 45 -19.84 -7.62 8.84
C ALA A 45 -18.70 -7.10 7.99
N ASN A 46 -18.78 -7.31 6.68
CA ASN A 46 -17.73 -6.92 5.74
C ASN A 46 -17.79 -5.39 5.63
N THR A 47 -17.37 -4.73 6.72
CA THR A 47 -17.34 -3.28 6.81
C THR A 47 -16.22 -2.80 5.91
N LYS A 48 -16.59 -1.95 4.95
CA LYS A 48 -15.61 -1.32 4.06
C LYS A 48 -14.58 -0.58 4.90
N PRO A 49 -13.30 -0.59 4.49
CA PRO A 49 -12.25 0.15 5.19
C PRO A 49 -12.51 1.66 5.14
N ASN A 50 -12.16 2.37 6.18
CA ASN A 50 -12.24 3.82 6.28
C ASN A 50 -10.93 4.44 5.79
N ILE A 51 -10.98 5.09 4.63
CA ILE A 51 -9.80 5.67 3.97
C ILE A 51 -9.88 7.20 3.97
N VAL A 52 -8.78 7.84 4.34
CA VAL A 52 -8.63 9.28 4.26
C VAL A 52 -7.75 9.63 3.08
N ILE A 53 -8.28 10.46 2.16
CA ILE A 53 -7.50 11.04 1.08
C ILE A 53 -7.01 12.42 1.52
N VAL A 54 -5.70 12.54 1.72
CA VAL A 54 -5.01 13.80 2.03
C VAL A 54 -4.53 14.40 0.71
N ALA A 55 -5.17 15.47 0.27
CA ALA A 55 -4.84 16.10 -1.01
C ALA A 55 -3.81 17.22 -0.82
N THR A 56 -2.75 17.18 -1.63
CA THR A 56 -1.70 18.21 -1.65
C THR A 56 -1.67 19.02 -2.94
N GLY A 57 -2.39 18.59 -3.98
CA GLY A 57 -2.44 19.25 -5.28
C GLY A 57 -1.81 18.40 -6.39
N GLY A 58 -0.93 19.01 -7.18
CA GLY A 58 -0.25 18.35 -8.29
C GLY A 58 -1.09 18.19 -9.55
N THR A 59 -0.58 17.43 -10.52
CA THR A 59 -1.21 17.14 -11.82
C THR A 59 -2.52 16.39 -11.70
N ILE A 60 -2.65 15.48 -10.74
CA ILE A 60 -3.87 14.71 -10.49
C ILE A 60 -5.07 15.62 -10.16
N ALA A 61 -4.78 16.78 -9.57
CA ALA A 61 -5.73 17.86 -9.32
C ALA A 61 -5.61 18.99 -10.36
N GLY A 62 -5.00 18.70 -11.51
CA GLY A 62 -4.76 19.66 -12.57
C GLY A 62 -5.91 19.74 -13.57
N ALA A 63 -6.04 20.91 -14.21
CA ALA A 63 -7.00 21.17 -15.28
C ALA A 63 -6.35 21.92 -16.44
N GLY A 64 -6.51 21.43 -17.65
CA GLY A 64 -6.09 22.05 -18.91
C GLY A 64 -7.26 22.61 -19.70
N ALA A 65 -6.95 23.49 -20.66
CA ALA A 65 -7.95 24.16 -21.48
C ALA A 65 -8.63 23.24 -22.50
N THR A 66 -7.92 22.21 -22.98
CA THR A 66 -8.43 21.26 -23.97
C THR A 66 -8.00 19.84 -23.63
N SER A 67 -8.80 18.85 -24.04
CA SER A 67 -8.50 17.44 -23.81
C SER A 67 -7.34 16.90 -24.67
N ALA A 68 -7.02 17.56 -25.77
CA ALA A 68 -5.91 17.17 -26.65
C ALA A 68 -4.55 17.61 -26.12
N ASN A 69 -4.50 18.52 -25.15
CA ASN A 69 -3.26 19.06 -24.60
C ASN A 69 -3.03 18.53 -23.18
N SER A 70 -2.09 17.59 -23.05
CA SER A 70 -1.70 17.02 -21.77
C SER A 70 -0.47 17.69 -21.14
N ALA A 71 0.22 18.56 -21.84
CA ALA A 71 1.45 19.20 -21.38
C ALA A 71 1.24 20.62 -20.85
N THR A 72 0.19 21.33 -21.33
CA THR A 72 -0.12 22.70 -20.89
C THR A 72 -1.39 22.69 -20.03
N TYR A 73 -1.23 22.73 -18.73
CA TYR A 73 -2.32 22.71 -17.76
C TYR A 73 -1.91 23.50 -16.50
N GLN A 74 -2.88 23.78 -15.67
CA GLN A 74 -2.64 24.35 -14.35
C GLN A 74 -2.78 23.25 -13.29
N ALA A 75 -1.69 22.98 -12.55
CA ALA A 75 -1.70 22.03 -11.45
C ALA A 75 -2.59 22.52 -10.29
N ALA A 76 -3.05 21.59 -9.44
CA ALA A 76 -3.72 21.88 -8.18
C ALA A 76 -4.98 22.77 -8.29
N LYS A 77 -5.77 22.61 -9.35
CA LYS A 77 -7.03 23.38 -9.54
C LYS A 77 -8.27 22.71 -9.00
N VAL A 78 -8.25 21.39 -8.90
CA VAL A 78 -9.41 20.59 -8.49
C VAL A 78 -9.30 20.28 -7.00
N PRO A 79 -10.25 20.69 -6.16
CA PRO A 79 -10.25 20.35 -4.73
C PRO A 79 -10.57 18.87 -4.51
N VAL A 80 -10.19 18.34 -3.34
CA VAL A 80 -10.28 16.93 -3.01
C VAL A 80 -11.70 16.36 -3.14
N ASP A 81 -12.72 17.10 -2.73
CA ASP A 81 -14.12 16.64 -2.82
C ASP A 81 -14.57 16.43 -4.27
N LYS A 82 -14.06 17.24 -5.20
CA LYS A 82 -14.33 17.07 -6.63
C LYS A 82 -13.57 15.87 -7.22
N LEU A 83 -12.36 15.60 -6.76
CA LEU A 83 -11.63 14.40 -7.15
C LEU A 83 -12.38 13.13 -6.71
N ILE A 84 -12.84 13.10 -5.46
CA ILE A 84 -13.62 11.97 -4.91
C ILE A 84 -14.95 11.81 -5.66
N ALA A 85 -15.67 12.89 -5.88
CA ALA A 85 -16.95 12.88 -6.59
C ALA A 85 -16.81 12.43 -8.06
N GLY A 86 -15.62 12.62 -8.66
CA GLY A 86 -15.32 12.15 -10.02
C GLY A 86 -15.14 10.64 -10.16
N ILE A 87 -15.07 9.89 -9.04
CA ILE A 87 -14.85 8.44 -9.03
C ILE A 87 -15.87 7.78 -8.09
N PRO A 88 -17.15 7.67 -8.51
CA PRO A 88 -18.20 7.09 -7.68
C PRO A 88 -17.93 5.63 -7.27
N GLU A 89 -17.11 4.91 -8.02
CA GLU A 89 -16.66 3.54 -7.76
C GLU A 89 -15.89 3.40 -6.43
N LEU A 90 -15.30 4.48 -5.93
CA LEU A 90 -14.65 4.49 -4.60
C LEU A 90 -15.60 4.03 -3.51
N ASN A 91 -16.88 4.38 -3.63
CA ASN A 91 -17.90 3.96 -2.66
C ASN A 91 -18.12 2.44 -2.63
N ASN A 92 -17.69 1.71 -3.66
CA ASN A 92 -17.82 0.24 -3.69
C ASN A 92 -16.72 -0.44 -2.87
N VAL A 93 -15.56 0.20 -2.73
CA VAL A 93 -14.34 -0.42 -2.14
C VAL A 93 -14.00 0.13 -0.75
N ALA A 94 -14.39 1.36 -0.42
CA ALA A 94 -14.06 1.98 0.86
C ALA A 94 -15.09 3.03 1.30
N ASN A 95 -15.09 3.37 2.59
CA ASN A 95 -15.68 4.60 3.10
C ASN A 95 -14.61 5.69 3.00
N VAL A 96 -14.77 6.59 2.03
CA VAL A 96 -13.75 7.60 1.70
C VAL A 96 -14.16 8.96 2.22
N ARG A 97 -13.22 9.67 2.87
CA ARG A 97 -13.33 11.10 3.14
C ARG A 97 -12.09 11.84 2.64
N GLY A 98 -12.28 13.07 2.20
CA GLY A 98 -11.22 13.96 1.71
C GLY A 98 -10.77 14.95 2.78
N GLU A 99 -9.50 15.32 2.71
CA GLU A 99 -8.89 16.37 3.50
C GLU A 99 -7.91 17.15 2.62
N GLN A 100 -8.13 18.44 2.46
CA GLN A 100 -7.25 19.31 1.67
C GLN A 100 -6.12 19.82 2.57
N ALA A 101 -4.94 19.22 2.51
CA ALA A 101 -3.77 19.69 3.25
C ALA A 101 -3.11 20.87 2.55
N PHE A 102 -2.89 20.75 1.24
CA PHE A 102 -2.32 21.79 0.39
C PHE A 102 -3.00 21.79 -0.98
N GLN A 103 -2.81 22.86 -1.74
CA GLN A 103 -3.29 22.96 -3.12
C GLN A 103 -2.20 23.63 -3.97
N ILE A 104 -1.08 22.92 -4.13
CA ILE A 104 0.15 23.43 -4.75
C ILE A 104 0.70 22.45 -5.78
N ALA A 105 1.53 22.92 -6.67
CA ALA A 105 2.40 22.10 -7.49
C ALA A 105 3.56 21.56 -6.61
N SER A 106 4.06 20.35 -6.91
CA SER A 106 4.95 19.66 -5.99
C SER A 106 6.35 20.26 -5.87
N GLU A 107 6.82 20.96 -6.89
CA GLU A 107 8.07 21.74 -6.84
C GLU A 107 8.01 22.90 -5.83
N SER A 108 6.82 23.23 -5.34
CA SER A 108 6.61 24.27 -4.32
C SER A 108 6.55 23.68 -2.89
N PHE A 109 6.87 22.41 -2.70
CA PHE A 109 7.00 21.85 -1.37
C PHE A 109 8.26 22.41 -0.68
N THR A 110 8.08 22.80 0.59
CA THR A 110 9.16 23.21 1.47
C THR A 110 9.33 22.22 2.60
N ASN A 111 10.45 22.31 3.34
CA ASN A 111 10.68 21.50 4.53
C ASN A 111 9.54 21.62 5.56
N GLU A 112 8.98 22.84 5.73
CA GLU A 112 7.86 23.09 6.65
C GLU A 112 6.59 22.38 6.19
N LYS A 113 6.28 22.41 4.90
CA LYS A 113 5.12 21.69 4.34
C LYS A 113 5.28 20.18 4.42
N LEU A 114 6.48 19.68 4.18
CA LEU A 114 6.80 18.27 4.31
C LEU A 114 6.63 17.80 5.76
N LEU A 115 7.14 18.58 6.72
CA LEU A 115 6.97 18.33 8.15
C LEU A 115 5.49 18.36 8.57
N GLN A 116 4.72 19.36 8.11
CA GLN A 116 3.28 19.47 8.37
C GLN A 116 2.52 18.26 7.82
N LEU A 117 2.81 17.85 6.59
CA LEU A 117 2.21 16.67 5.99
C LEU A 117 2.52 15.41 6.81
N GLY A 118 3.78 15.20 7.17
CA GLY A 118 4.21 14.05 7.98
C GLY A 118 3.49 13.97 9.32
N LYS A 119 3.38 15.09 10.04
CA LYS A 119 2.64 15.18 11.31
C LYS A 119 1.16 14.90 11.13
N ARG A 120 0.55 15.43 10.05
CA ARG A 120 -0.86 15.16 9.78
C ARG A 120 -1.11 13.69 9.46
N VAL A 121 -0.26 13.07 8.64
CA VAL A 121 -0.35 11.64 8.32
C VAL A 121 -0.14 10.79 9.57
N SER A 122 0.83 11.13 10.43
CA SER A 122 1.03 10.45 11.72
C SER A 122 -0.22 10.49 12.61
N ALA A 123 -0.87 11.65 12.71
CA ALA A 123 -2.11 11.77 13.47
C ALA A 123 -3.25 10.91 12.90
N LEU A 124 -3.38 10.85 11.56
CA LEU A 124 -4.41 10.05 10.89
C LEU A 124 -4.20 8.55 11.08
N VAL A 125 -2.98 8.05 10.95
CA VAL A 125 -2.72 6.61 11.13
C VAL A 125 -2.83 6.15 12.58
N LYS A 126 -2.74 7.05 13.55
CA LYS A 126 -3.00 6.77 14.97
C LYS A 126 -4.48 6.73 15.32
N ASP A 127 -5.34 7.36 14.50
CA ASP A 127 -6.79 7.32 14.70
C ASP A 127 -7.30 5.88 14.46
N PRO A 128 -7.95 5.23 15.46
CA PRO A 128 -8.50 3.88 15.30
C PRO A 128 -9.62 3.82 14.25
N GLY A 129 -10.29 4.93 13.96
CA GLY A 129 -11.33 5.02 12.93
C GLY A 129 -10.79 5.11 11.49
N VAL A 130 -9.47 5.13 11.29
CA VAL A 130 -8.82 5.20 9.97
C VAL A 130 -8.08 3.89 9.70
N ASP A 131 -8.36 3.23 8.59
CA ASP A 131 -7.73 1.98 8.20
C ASP A 131 -6.52 2.18 7.28
N GLY A 132 -6.50 3.26 6.49
CA GLY A 132 -5.41 3.62 5.61
C GLY A 132 -5.49 5.07 5.15
N VAL A 133 -4.37 5.57 4.64
CA VAL A 133 -4.23 6.96 4.15
C VAL A 133 -3.75 6.93 2.70
N VAL A 134 -4.41 7.73 1.85
CA VAL A 134 -3.97 8.01 0.48
C VAL A 134 -3.53 9.46 0.42
N ILE A 135 -2.40 9.74 -0.23
CA ILE A 135 -1.90 11.10 -0.41
C ILE A 135 -1.85 11.37 -1.91
N THR A 136 -2.69 12.31 -2.40
CA THR A 136 -2.54 12.77 -3.78
C THR A 136 -1.43 13.80 -3.85
N HIS A 137 -0.51 13.63 -4.79
CA HIS A 137 0.72 14.41 -4.86
C HIS A 137 1.12 14.75 -6.30
N GLY A 138 1.80 15.86 -6.47
CA GLY A 138 2.45 16.16 -7.74
C GLY A 138 3.68 15.28 -7.98
N THR A 139 3.94 14.93 -9.22
CA THR A 139 4.90 13.88 -9.55
C THR A 139 6.36 14.30 -9.48
N ASP A 140 6.68 15.60 -9.41
CA ASP A 140 8.08 16.05 -9.44
C ASP A 140 8.82 15.77 -8.14
N THR A 141 8.13 15.82 -6.98
CA THR A 141 8.71 15.50 -5.66
C THR A 141 7.97 14.37 -4.94
N LEU A 142 7.16 13.59 -5.67
CA LEU A 142 6.42 12.46 -5.10
C LEU A 142 7.37 11.44 -4.45
N GLU A 143 8.47 11.14 -5.09
CA GLU A 143 9.46 10.18 -4.60
C GLU A 143 10.10 10.64 -3.29
N GLU A 144 10.43 11.93 -3.17
CA GLU A 144 11.00 12.53 -1.95
C GLU A 144 9.99 12.44 -0.80
N THR A 145 8.75 12.86 -1.02
CA THR A 145 7.67 12.80 -0.03
C THR A 145 7.41 11.36 0.41
N SER A 146 7.38 10.42 -0.54
CA SER A 146 7.16 9.01 -0.24
C SER A 146 8.29 8.42 0.59
N PHE A 147 9.53 8.74 0.26
CA PHE A 147 10.70 8.29 1.01
C PHE A 147 10.73 8.90 2.41
N PHE A 148 10.48 10.19 2.53
CA PHE A 148 10.41 10.88 3.82
C PHE A 148 9.37 10.22 4.75
N LEU A 149 8.13 10.07 4.30
CA LEU A 149 7.07 9.45 5.10
C LEU A 149 7.42 7.99 5.46
N ASN A 150 8.07 7.26 4.56
CA ASN A 150 8.51 5.89 4.78
C ASN A 150 9.58 5.78 5.90
N LEU A 151 10.33 6.85 6.13
CA LEU A 151 11.31 6.92 7.22
C LEU A 151 10.69 7.37 8.55
N VAL A 152 9.78 8.35 8.54
CA VAL A 152 9.45 9.10 9.76
C VAL A 152 8.09 8.75 10.37
N VAL A 153 7.17 8.08 9.64
CA VAL A 153 5.83 7.78 10.16
C VAL A 153 5.77 6.36 10.70
N HIS A 154 5.54 6.22 12.01
CA HIS A 154 5.47 4.93 12.68
C HIS A 154 4.06 4.34 12.61
N THR A 155 3.84 3.41 11.69
CA THR A 155 2.56 2.72 11.51
C THR A 155 2.73 1.40 10.75
N ASP A 156 1.82 0.46 10.98
CA ASP A 156 1.61 -0.70 10.13
C ASP A 156 0.46 -0.49 9.12
N LYS A 157 -0.36 0.57 9.32
CA LYS A 157 -1.44 0.91 8.40
C LYS A 157 -0.89 1.35 7.04
N PRO A 158 -1.56 1.00 5.94
CA PRO A 158 -1.12 1.42 4.61
C PRO A 158 -1.14 2.94 4.45
N ILE A 159 -0.04 3.49 3.95
CA ILE A 159 0.06 4.85 3.43
C ILE A 159 0.40 4.72 1.95
N VAL A 160 -0.43 5.28 1.09
CA VAL A 160 -0.26 5.18 -0.36
C VAL A 160 -0.16 6.58 -0.96
N VAL A 161 0.96 6.87 -1.61
CA VAL A 161 1.15 8.13 -2.35
C VAL A 161 0.81 7.88 -3.81
N VAL A 162 0.06 8.79 -4.41
CA VAL A 162 -0.45 8.68 -5.77
C VAL A 162 -0.40 10.01 -6.50
N GLY A 163 -0.12 9.97 -7.77
CA GLY A 163 -0.16 11.13 -8.66
C GLY A 163 -0.77 10.79 -10.01
N SER A 164 -0.61 11.70 -10.95
CA SER A 164 -0.88 11.43 -12.37
C SER A 164 0.12 12.17 -13.25
N MET A 165 0.35 11.65 -14.43
CA MET A 165 1.20 12.29 -15.45
C MET A 165 0.40 13.20 -16.37
N ARG A 166 -0.93 13.02 -16.42
CA ARG A 166 -1.85 13.83 -17.21
C ARG A 166 -2.90 14.48 -16.32
N PRO A 167 -3.28 15.74 -16.59
CA PRO A 167 -4.39 16.37 -15.86
C PRO A 167 -5.71 15.66 -16.14
N GLY A 168 -6.65 15.73 -15.21
CA GLY A 168 -7.95 15.05 -15.34
C GLY A 168 -8.78 15.45 -16.56
N THR A 169 -8.50 16.60 -17.18
CA THR A 169 -9.12 17.08 -18.42
C THR A 169 -8.52 16.48 -19.69
N ALA A 170 -7.33 15.88 -19.61
CA ALA A 170 -6.65 15.34 -20.80
C ALA A 170 -7.29 14.04 -21.29
N MET A 171 -7.22 13.83 -22.62
CA MET A 171 -7.55 12.55 -23.21
C MET A 171 -6.62 11.46 -22.66
N SER A 172 -7.18 10.31 -22.27
CA SER A 172 -6.45 9.22 -21.61
C SER A 172 -5.74 9.67 -20.31
N ALA A 173 -6.40 10.52 -19.50
CA ALA A 173 -5.93 10.89 -18.18
C ALA A 173 -5.80 9.64 -17.28
N ASP A 174 -4.67 9.52 -16.58
CA ASP A 174 -4.33 8.37 -15.73
C ASP A 174 -4.76 8.53 -14.26
N GLY A 175 -5.12 9.77 -13.85
CA GLY A 175 -5.32 10.10 -12.44
C GLY A 175 -6.48 9.37 -11.77
N MET A 176 -7.61 9.16 -12.47
CA MET A 176 -8.79 8.52 -11.87
C MET A 176 -8.51 7.06 -11.50
N LEU A 177 -7.91 6.30 -12.42
CA LEU A 177 -7.56 4.90 -12.17
C LEU A 177 -6.45 4.79 -11.11
N ASN A 178 -5.43 5.65 -11.19
CA ASN A 178 -4.37 5.69 -10.18
C ASN A 178 -4.95 5.94 -8.78
N LEU A 179 -5.88 6.90 -8.62
CA LEU A 179 -6.52 7.20 -7.34
C LEU A 179 -7.41 6.05 -6.85
N TYR A 180 -8.18 5.43 -7.73
CA TYR A 180 -8.97 4.25 -7.40
C TYR A 180 -8.07 3.12 -6.88
N ASN A 181 -7.01 2.80 -7.61
CA ASN A 181 -6.03 1.77 -7.23
C ASN A 181 -5.35 2.09 -5.88
N ALA A 182 -5.03 3.37 -5.64
CA ALA A 182 -4.46 3.81 -4.36
C ALA A 182 -5.42 3.59 -3.19
N VAL A 183 -6.71 3.86 -3.36
CA VAL A 183 -7.73 3.62 -2.32
C VAL A 183 -7.93 2.12 -2.07
N VAL A 184 -7.99 1.30 -3.13
CA VAL A 184 -8.03 -0.16 -3.01
C VAL A 184 -6.83 -0.67 -2.21
N LEU A 185 -5.64 -0.19 -2.55
CA LEU A 185 -4.40 -0.59 -1.89
C LEU A 185 -4.35 -0.14 -0.43
N ALA A 186 -4.81 1.08 -0.13
CA ALA A 186 -4.87 1.60 1.23
C ALA A 186 -5.87 0.83 2.12
N GLY A 187 -6.92 0.26 1.53
CA GLY A 187 -7.89 -0.59 2.22
C GLY A 187 -7.49 -2.07 2.32
N ALA A 188 -6.46 -2.49 1.59
CA ALA A 188 -6.06 -3.89 1.52
C ALA A 188 -5.32 -4.33 2.79
N LYS A 189 -5.85 -5.36 3.49
CA LYS A 189 -5.18 -5.96 4.66
C LYS A 189 -3.77 -6.47 4.32
N SER A 190 -3.58 -6.94 3.09
CA SER A 190 -2.28 -7.44 2.59
C SER A 190 -1.23 -6.33 2.40
N ALA A 191 -1.63 -5.06 2.39
CA ALA A 191 -0.72 -3.92 2.31
C ALA A 191 -0.17 -3.47 3.68
N ARG A 192 -0.77 -3.95 4.79
CA ARG A 192 -0.29 -3.60 6.14
C ARG A 192 1.15 -4.06 6.35
N GLY A 193 1.93 -3.21 7.02
CA GLY A 193 3.33 -3.49 7.35
C GLY A 193 4.28 -3.51 6.16
N LYS A 194 3.87 -2.95 5.00
CA LYS A 194 4.73 -2.86 3.80
C LYS A 194 5.38 -1.47 3.59
N GLY A 195 5.29 -0.60 4.60
CA GLY A 195 5.81 0.76 4.52
C GLY A 195 4.91 1.68 3.70
N VAL A 196 5.46 2.81 3.29
CA VAL A 196 4.78 3.72 2.36
C VAL A 196 4.87 3.14 0.95
N LEU A 197 3.74 3.13 0.27
CA LEU A 197 3.59 2.61 -1.08
C LEU A 197 3.35 3.75 -2.07
N VAL A 198 3.74 3.56 -3.30
CA VAL A 198 3.41 4.45 -4.43
C VAL A 198 2.58 3.65 -5.42
N ALA A 199 1.40 4.17 -5.76
CA ALA A 199 0.48 3.56 -6.72
C ALA A 199 0.46 4.42 -8.00
N MET A 200 1.07 3.94 -9.06
CA MET A 200 1.17 4.64 -10.34
C MET A 200 1.12 3.64 -11.49
N ASN A 201 0.24 3.88 -12.46
CA ASN A 201 0.14 3.08 -13.68
C ASN A 201 0.03 1.56 -13.41
N ASP A 202 -0.89 1.21 -12.48
CA ASP A 202 -1.17 -0.13 -11.95
C ASP A 202 -0.06 -0.76 -11.09
N ASP A 203 1.16 -0.23 -11.12
CA ASP A 203 2.27 -0.72 -10.31
C ASP A 203 2.16 -0.30 -8.84
N ILE A 204 2.55 -1.21 -7.95
CA ILE A 204 2.79 -0.96 -6.54
C ILE A 204 4.30 -0.86 -6.33
N LEU A 205 4.79 0.36 -6.08
CA LEU A 205 6.19 0.60 -5.78
C LEU A 205 6.38 0.87 -4.28
N THR A 206 7.58 0.66 -3.76
CA THR A 206 7.90 1.11 -2.40
C THR A 206 8.30 2.58 -2.41
N GLY A 207 7.81 3.36 -1.45
CA GLY A 207 8.22 4.76 -1.28
C GLY A 207 9.72 4.94 -1.02
N ARG A 208 10.46 3.84 -0.78
CA ARG A 208 11.90 3.87 -0.59
C ARG A 208 12.69 4.04 -1.89
N ASP A 209 12.22 3.46 -2.99
CA ASP A 209 13.00 3.37 -4.23
C ASP A 209 12.18 3.66 -5.50
N ALA A 210 10.95 4.12 -5.33
CA ALA A 210 10.18 4.69 -6.42
C ALA A 210 10.91 5.94 -6.96
N ALA A 211 11.12 6.00 -8.26
CA ALA A 211 11.77 7.14 -8.91
C ALA A 211 11.10 7.49 -10.23
N LYS A 212 10.95 8.81 -10.48
CA LYS A 212 10.44 9.33 -11.74
C LYS A 212 11.50 9.22 -12.83
N ARG A 213 11.24 8.41 -13.83
CA ARG A 213 12.19 8.12 -14.92
C ARG A 213 11.93 8.93 -16.19
N THR A 214 10.69 9.37 -16.39
CA THR A 214 10.31 10.19 -17.56
C THR A 214 9.31 11.25 -17.14
N ASN A 215 9.20 12.34 -17.93
CA ASN A 215 8.32 13.47 -17.61
C ASN A 215 7.00 13.47 -18.41
N ILE A 216 6.78 12.53 -19.32
CA ILE A 216 5.65 12.59 -20.27
C ILE A 216 4.79 11.32 -20.22
N LYS A 217 5.41 10.15 -20.08
CA LYS A 217 4.71 8.86 -20.12
C LYS A 217 3.92 8.62 -18.84
N THR A 218 2.78 7.92 -18.93
CA THR A 218 1.99 7.52 -17.76
C THR A 218 2.74 6.53 -16.88
N ASN A 219 3.54 5.63 -17.46
CA ASN A 219 4.46 4.73 -16.76
C ASN A 219 5.79 5.43 -16.39
N ALA A 220 5.69 6.62 -15.80
CA ALA A 220 6.86 7.45 -15.49
C ALA A 220 7.67 6.96 -14.30
N PHE A 221 7.05 6.25 -13.37
CA PHE A 221 7.69 5.78 -12.13
C PHE A 221 8.13 4.33 -12.26
N ALA A 222 9.31 4.05 -11.72
CA ALA A 222 9.84 2.69 -11.62
C ALA A 222 10.77 2.58 -10.41
N SER A 223 10.98 1.34 -9.94
CA SER A 223 12.04 0.98 -9.01
C SER A 223 13.17 0.28 -9.78
N GLY A 224 14.42 0.55 -9.40
CA GLY A 224 15.57 -0.21 -9.91
C GLY A 224 15.52 -1.71 -9.56
N TRP A 225 14.67 -2.07 -8.59
CA TRP A 225 14.46 -3.44 -8.12
C TRP A 225 13.13 -4.05 -8.59
N GLY A 226 12.38 -3.34 -9.42
CA GLY A 226 11.05 -3.71 -9.92
C GLY A 226 9.91 -3.37 -8.94
N ALA A 227 8.67 -3.55 -9.38
CA ALA A 227 7.48 -3.32 -8.56
C ALA A 227 7.37 -4.33 -7.40
N LEU A 228 6.74 -3.93 -6.30
CA LEU A 228 6.37 -4.87 -5.23
C LEU A 228 5.20 -5.76 -5.66
N GLY A 229 4.37 -5.28 -6.56
CA GLY A 229 3.18 -5.92 -7.03
C GLY A 229 2.43 -5.03 -8.00
N MET A 230 1.18 -5.34 -8.24
CA MET A 230 0.29 -4.55 -9.09
C MET A 230 -1.14 -4.54 -8.52
N VAL A 231 -1.94 -3.56 -8.92
CA VAL A 231 -3.38 -3.54 -8.66
C VAL A 231 -4.11 -3.83 -9.96
N VAL A 232 -4.94 -4.86 -9.97
CA VAL A 232 -5.75 -5.24 -11.12
C VAL A 232 -7.17 -5.54 -10.66
N GLU A 233 -8.17 -4.96 -11.33
CA GLU A 233 -9.59 -5.18 -11.04
C GLU A 233 -9.95 -5.03 -9.55
N GLY A 234 -9.39 -4.01 -8.90
CA GLY A 234 -9.66 -3.73 -7.49
C GLY A 234 -9.01 -4.70 -6.50
N GLN A 235 -7.97 -5.43 -6.91
CA GLN A 235 -7.22 -6.36 -6.07
C GLN A 235 -5.71 -6.10 -6.16
N ALA A 236 -5.03 -6.20 -5.01
CA ALA A 236 -3.58 -6.07 -4.92
C ALA A 236 -2.91 -7.45 -5.05
N TYR A 237 -2.04 -7.59 -6.03
CA TYR A 237 -1.22 -8.78 -6.27
C TYR A 237 0.23 -8.47 -5.93
N TRP A 238 0.85 -9.31 -5.10
CA TRP A 238 2.19 -9.09 -4.57
C TRP A 238 3.20 -10.05 -5.19
N PHE A 239 4.32 -9.53 -5.66
CA PHE A 239 5.45 -10.28 -6.20
C PHE A 239 6.57 -10.42 -5.17
N ARG A 240 6.74 -9.41 -4.31
CA ARG A 240 7.78 -9.34 -3.28
C ARG A 240 7.37 -8.41 -2.13
N ALA A 241 8.16 -8.35 -1.09
CA ALA A 241 7.96 -7.46 0.05
C ALA A 241 9.21 -6.60 0.28
N PRO A 242 9.06 -5.40 0.87
CA PRO A 242 10.20 -4.58 1.27
C PRO A 242 10.99 -5.27 2.39
N VAL A 243 12.33 -5.28 2.27
CA VAL A 243 13.24 -5.91 3.24
C VAL A 243 13.92 -4.87 4.14
N LYS A 244 14.18 -3.68 3.61
CA LYS A 244 14.82 -2.58 4.35
C LYS A 244 13.89 -2.06 5.44
N ARG A 245 14.47 -1.56 6.55
CA ARG A 245 13.69 -0.94 7.64
C ARG A 245 12.89 0.25 7.13
N HIS A 246 11.66 0.35 7.60
CA HIS A 246 10.71 1.40 7.24
C HIS A 246 9.68 1.56 8.35
N THR A 247 8.94 2.65 8.35
CA THR A 247 7.80 2.94 9.23
C THR A 247 8.02 2.43 10.67
N MET A 248 7.33 1.39 11.14
CA MET A 248 7.43 0.85 12.51
C MET A 248 8.85 0.44 12.95
N LYS A 249 9.75 0.16 12.01
CA LYS A 249 11.12 -0.28 12.28
C LYS A 249 12.16 0.80 12.00
N SER A 250 11.72 2.01 11.65
CA SER A 250 12.59 3.14 11.43
C SER A 250 13.11 3.69 12.75
N GLU A 251 14.29 4.27 12.72
CA GLU A 251 14.91 5.02 13.82
C GLU A 251 14.44 6.48 13.89
N PHE A 252 13.75 6.98 12.85
CA PHE A 252 13.27 8.37 12.77
C PHE A 252 11.80 8.44 13.14
N ASP A 253 11.40 9.44 13.91
CA ASP A 253 10.02 9.64 14.36
C ASP A 253 9.58 11.08 14.12
N ILE A 254 8.56 11.25 13.24
CA ILE A 254 8.01 12.56 12.90
C ILE A 254 7.49 13.34 14.11
N ASP A 255 7.00 12.63 15.13
CA ASP A 255 6.40 13.28 16.29
C ASP A 255 7.45 13.99 17.17
N THR A 256 8.72 13.62 17.05
CA THR A 256 9.84 14.25 17.75
C THR A 256 10.46 15.40 16.97
N LEU A 257 10.16 15.51 15.67
CA LEU A 257 10.78 16.52 14.81
C LEU A 257 10.09 17.88 14.96
N THR A 258 10.87 18.92 15.15
CA THR A 258 10.42 20.32 15.19
C THR A 258 10.74 21.08 13.90
N SER A 259 11.79 20.66 13.20
CA SER A 259 12.23 21.21 11.92
C SER A 259 12.94 20.13 11.11
N LEU A 260 13.12 20.36 9.82
CA LEU A 260 14.01 19.57 8.96
C LEU A 260 15.23 20.40 8.60
N PRO A 261 16.42 19.79 8.54
CA PRO A 261 17.62 20.49 8.10
C PRO A 261 17.51 20.87 6.61
N GLU A 262 18.18 21.96 6.25
CA GLU A 262 18.38 22.27 4.84
C GLU A 262 19.41 21.30 4.25
N VAL A 263 19.04 20.64 3.16
CA VAL A 263 19.90 19.73 2.40
C VAL A 263 19.81 20.11 0.93
N VAL A 264 20.94 20.43 0.32
CA VAL A 264 21.04 20.76 -1.10
C VAL A 264 21.82 19.66 -1.79
N ILE A 265 21.28 19.18 -2.92
CA ILE A 265 21.95 18.22 -3.80
C ILE A 265 22.67 18.98 -4.91
N VAL A 266 23.99 18.84 -4.98
CA VAL A 266 24.81 19.42 -6.04
C VAL A 266 25.35 18.30 -6.92
N TYR A 267 25.05 18.36 -8.22
CA TYR A 267 25.57 17.38 -9.18
C TYR A 267 26.93 17.83 -9.69
N GLY A 268 27.95 16.97 -9.52
CA GLY A 268 29.28 17.20 -10.08
C GLY A 268 29.27 17.20 -11.61
N SER A 269 30.01 18.10 -12.21
CA SER A 269 30.26 18.16 -13.66
C SER A 269 31.74 18.30 -13.96
N GLY A 270 32.16 18.06 -15.21
CA GLY A 270 33.55 18.15 -15.60
C GLY A 270 34.20 19.53 -15.47
N ASN A 271 33.41 20.59 -15.33
CA ASN A 271 33.88 21.98 -15.15
C ASN A 271 33.53 22.56 -13.78
N MET A 272 33.26 21.72 -12.81
CA MET A 272 32.94 22.16 -11.44
C MET A 272 34.20 22.69 -10.77
N THR A 273 34.15 23.92 -10.23
CA THR A 273 35.22 24.51 -9.46
C THR A 273 35.00 24.33 -7.95
N PRO A 274 36.08 24.45 -7.12
CA PRO A 274 35.95 24.27 -5.65
C PRO A 274 35.08 25.31 -4.96
N GLU A 275 34.71 26.40 -5.63
CA GLU A 275 33.90 27.51 -5.07
C GLU A 275 32.39 27.21 -5.09
N LEU A 276 31.95 26.07 -5.65
CA LEU A 276 30.57 25.60 -5.64
C LEU A 276 30.30 24.70 -4.39
#